data_b9f8dd84e92d805927aeb04d8a97e7ad
#
_entry.id   b9f8dd84e92d805927aeb04d8a97e7ad
#
_cell.length_a   1.000
_cell.length_b   1.000
_cell.length_c   1.000
_cell.angle_alpha   90.00
_cell.angle_beta   90.00
_cell.angle_gamma   90.00
#
_symmetry.space_group_name_H-M   'P 1'
#
loop_
_entity.id
_entity.type
_entity.pdbx_description
1 polymer ?
#
loop_
_entity_poly.entity_id
_entity_poly.type
_entity_poly.pdbx_seq_one_letter_code
_entity_poly.pdbx_strand_id
1 'polypeptide(L)'
;FRTPPVNVSMTSDAYSQGSGLASSSSYIISLLKCLSMYYKTPMTDIELCEMAYQLELIMNPYCGYQDPYGCGVGGFKRIEFKKGGVVKYNFMNTELFNQYDAHLVFTGITRNSKNVLKDVTANIEKSKPLLETVERAHDAFLNKNYDEFLNLMNDSWTQKKNTSTTILKNKWIREMDEELFDNKS
;
A
#
# COMPACT_ATOMS: atom_id res chain seq x y z
N PHE A 1 9.63 17.93 25.98
CA PHE A 1 10.28 16.77 26.60
C PHE A 1 11.71 16.67 26.07
N ARG A 2 12.72 16.82 26.95
CA ARG A 2 14.12 16.45 26.60
C ARG A 2 14.25 14.95 26.84
N THR A 3 14.13 14.17 25.79
CA THR A 3 14.43 12.75 25.85
C THR A 3 15.95 12.57 25.84
N PRO A 4 16.51 11.62 26.62
CA PRO A 4 17.94 11.33 26.54
C PRO A 4 18.29 10.84 25.12
N PRO A 5 19.50 11.13 24.63
CA PRO A 5 19.93 10.66 23.32
C PRO A 5 19.98 9.16 23.29
N VAL A 6 19.50 8.57 22.19
CA VAL A 6 19.53 7.12 21.94
C VAL A 6 20.23 6.83 20.61
N ASN A 7 20.95 5.71 20.55
CA ASN A 7 21.44 5.18 19.30
C ASN A 7 20.41 4.23 18.71
N VAL A 8 20.08 4.44 17.45
CA VAL A 8 19.11 3.59 16.72
C VAL A 8 19.86 2.86 15.60
N SER A 9 19.68 1.56 15.53
CA SER A 9 20.12 0.73 14.40
C SER A 9 18.90 0.04 13.81
N MET A 10 18.74 0.11 12.49
CA MET A 10 17.62 -0.51 11.76
C MET A 10 18.16 -1.40 10.66
N THR A 11 17.64 -2.61 10.57
CA THR A 11 17.96 -3.60 9.53
C THR A 11 16.67 -4.04 8.83
N SER A 12 16.81 -4.51 7.60
CA SER A 12 15.69 -5.04 6.81
C SER A 12 16.14 -6.24 5.99
N ASP A 13 15.29 -7.24 5.90
CA ASP A 13 15.48 -8.42 5.05
C ASP A 13 15.07 -8.14 3.60
N ALA A 14 14.42 -7.02 3.33
CA ALA A 14 14.01 -6.59 2.01
C ALA A 14 14.82 -5.37 1.55
N TYR A 15 14.94 -5.20 0.23
CA TYR A 15 15.47 -3.97 -0.35
C TYR A 15 14.66 -2.78 0.12
N SER A 16 15.31 -1.84 0.83
CA SER A 16 14.62 -0.73 1.48
C SER A 16 14.31 0.43 0.53
N GLN A 17 15.10 0.63 -0.51
CA GLN A 17 14.93 1.78 -1.40
C GLN A 17 14.18 1.42 -2.68
N GLY A 18 13.00 2.04 -2.87
CA GLY A 18 12.26 1.95 -4.13
C GLY A 18 11.70 0.58 -4.46
N SER A 19 11.61 -0.33 -3.48
CA SER A 19 11.08 -1.69 -3.68
C SER A 19 9.58 -1.72 -4.00
N GLY A 20 8.83 -0.67 -3.64
CA GLY A 20 7.37 -0.63 -3.76
C GLY A 20 6.62 -1.38 -2.66
N LEU A 21 7.33 -1.84 -1.63
CA LEU A 21 6.78 -2.61 -0.49
C LEU A 21 6.47 -1.74 0.73
N ALA A 22 6.15 -0.46 0.52
CA ALA A 22 5.89 0.50 1.61
C ALA A 22 7.01 0.56 2.68
N SER A 23 8.27 0.37 2.25
CA SER A 23 9.43 0.29 3.17
C SER A 23 9.57 1.55 4.02
N SER A 24 9.27 2.73 3.48
CA SER A 24 9.30 4.00 4.22
C SER A 24 8.39 3.94 5.45
N SER A 25 7.12 3.62 5.24
CA SER A 25 6.13 3.48 6.32
C SER A 25 6.51 2.40 7.32
N SER A 26 7.00 1.25 6.84
CA SER A 26 7.45 0.15 7.71
C SER A 26 8.58 0.58 8.64
N TYR A 27 9.59 1.30 8.12
CA TYR A 27 10.69 1.83 8.93
C TYR A 27 10.20 2.84 9.96
N ILE A 28 9.37 3.80 9.54
CA ILE A 28 8.85 4.84 10.45
C ILE A 28 8.02 4.20 11.57
N ILE A 29 7.11 3.30 11.25
CA ILE A 29 6.25 2.62 12.23
C ILE A 29 7.08 1.78 13.20
N SER A 30 8.05 1.02 12.70
CA SER A 30 8.94 0.23 13.54
C SER A 30 9.74 1.10 14.50
N LEU A 31 10.29 2.21 14.02
CA LEU A 31 11.01 3.19 14.85
C LEU A 31 10.10 3.81 15.91
N LEU A 32 8.92 4.28 15.52
CA LEU A 32 7.95 4.87 16.45
C LEU A 32 7.52 3.87 17.52
N LYS A 33 7.27 2.62 17.13
CA LYS A 33 6.90 1.56 18.08
C LYS A 33 8.04 1.26 19.07
N CYS A 34 9.27 1.15 18.59
CA CYS A 34 10.45 0.99 19.45
C CYS A 34 10.61 2.16 20.43
N LEU A 35 10.52 3.39 19.96
CA LEU A 35 10.65 4.57 20.81
C LEU A 35 9.51 4.68 21.84
N SER A 36 8.28 4.39 21.41
CA SER A 36 7.11 4.34 22.30
C SER A 36 7.30 3.35 23.46
N MET A 37 7.84 2.16 23.16
CA MET A 37 8.15 1.15 24.18
C MET A 37 9.32 1.60 25.07
N TYR A 38 10.38 2.12 24.49
CA TYR A 38 11.58 2.57 25.21
C TYR A 38 11.27 3.68 26.21
N TYR A 39 10.49 4.68 25.79
CA TYR A 39 10.10 5.80 26.66
C TYR A 39 8.86 5.52 27.49
N LYS A 40 8.31 4.31 27.46
CA LYS A 40 7.10 3.91 28.19
C LYS A 40 5.90 4.83 27.94
N THR A 41 5.78 5.28 26.68
CA THR A 41 4.66 6.07 26.19
C THR A 41 3.87 5.25 25.19
N PRO A 42 3.04 4.30 25.63
CA PRO A 42 2.36 3.37 24.73
C PRO A 42 1.49 4.13 23.72
N MET A 43 1.57 3.71 22.47
CA MET A 43 0.77 4.22 21.37
C MET A 43 -0.04 3.09 20.78
N THR A 44 -1.27 3.37 20.42
CA THR A 44 -2.10 2.45 19.63
C THR A 44 -1.59 2.33 18.20
N ASP A 45 -1.96 1.28 17.49
CA ASP A 45 -1.57 1.11 16.09
C ASP A 45 -2.09 2.27 15.21
N ILE A 46 -3.27 2.83 15.54
CA ILE A 46 -3.83 3.99 14.83
C ILE A 46 -2.97 5.25 15.05
N GLU A 47 -2.56 5.50 16.29
CA GLU A 47 -1.69 6.66 16.59
C GLU A 47 -0.34 6.53 15.90
N LEU A 48 0.21 5.30 15.82
CA LEU A 48 1.43 5.02 15.08
C LEU A 48 1.26 5.28 13.57
N CYS A 49 0.14 4.82 12.99
CA CYS A 49 -0.17 5.04 11.58
C CYS A 49 -0.31 6.53 11.25
N GLU A 50 -1.05 7.27 12.08
CA GLU A 50 -1.26 8.71 11.89
C GLU A 50 0.06 9.47 12.00
N MET A 51 0.88 9.18 13.02
CA MET A 51 2.18 9.80 13.18
C MET A 51 3.12 9.45 12.01
N ALA A 52 3.12 8.21 11.54
CA ALA A 52 3.88 7.80 10.38
C ALA A 52 3.46 8.55 9.12
N TYR A 53 2.16 8.72 8.90
CA TYR A 53 1.61 9.51 7.80
C TYR A 53 2.09 10.96 7.86
N GLN A 54 2.02 11.60 9.04
CA GLN A 54 2.48 12.99 9.22
C GLN A 54 3.99 13.13 8.93
N LEU A 55 4.80 12.18 9.35
CA LEU A 55 6.24 12.18 9.06
C LEU A 55 6.53 11.96 7.57
N GLU A 56 5.78 11.08 6.90
CA GLU A 56 5.90 10.88 5.46
C GLU A 56 5.52 12.11 4.65
N LEU A 57 4.49 12.86 5.06
CA LEU A 57 4.10 14.11 4.41
C LEU A 57 5.24 15.15 4.38
N ILE A 58 6.09 15.17 5.40
CA ILE A 58 7.27 16.07 5.43
C ILE A 58 8.25 15.72 4.30
N MET A 59 8.42 14.43 3.99
CA MET A 59 9.35 13.96 2.97
C MET A 59 8.72 13.92 1.57
N ASN A 60 7.43 13.58 1.50
CA ASN A 60 6.67 13.44 0.26
C ASN A 60 5.24 13.98 0.41
N PRO A 61 4.96 15.21 -0.07
CA PRO A 61 3.64 15.82 0.08
C PRO A 61 2.53 15.13 -0.74
N TYR A 62 2.87 14.14 -1.56
CA TYR A 62 1.90 13.34 -2.34
C TYR A 62 1.61 11.98 -1.71
N CYS A 63 2.18 11.66 -0.53
CA CYS A 63 1.88 10.40 0.12
C CYS A 63 0.43 10.37 0.61
N GLY A 64 -0.14 9.16 0.64
CA GLY A 64 -1.48 8.91 1.15
C GLY A 64 -1.46 8.03 2.39
N TYR A 65 -2.63 7.75 2.93
CA TYR A 65 -2.80 6.91 4.12
C TYR A 65 -2.52 5.42 3.88
N GLN A 66 -2.51 4.96 2.62
CA GLN A 66 -2.46 3.54 2.27
C GLN A 66 -1.27 2.82 2.92
N ASP A 67 -0.06 3.33 2.73
CA ASP A 67 1.15 2.66 3.17
C ASP A 67 1.30 2.66 4.70
N PRO A 68 1.13 3.80 5.43
CA PRO A 68 1.14 3.80 6.88
C PRO A 68 0.12 2.86 7.51
N TYR A 69 -1.12 2.89 7.05
CA TYR A 69 -2.18 2.03 7.60
C TYR A 69 -2.09 0.58 7.11
N GLY A 70 -1.55 0.37 5.92
CA GLY A 70 -1.24 -0.96 5.40
C GLY A 70 -0.22 -1.69 6.26
N CYS A 71 0.85 -0.97 6.66
CA CYS A 71 1.94 -1.51 7.47
C CYS A 71 1.64 -1.52 8.98
N GLY A 72 0.99 -0.48 9.49
CA GLY A 72 0.82 -0.30 10.95
C GLY A 72 -0.31 -1.10 11.56
N VAL A 73 -1.36 -1.39 10.80
CA VAL A 73 -2.45 -2.27 11.22
C VAL A 73 -2.24 -3.63 10.57
N GLY A 74 -2.02 -4.67 11.35
CA GLY A 74 -1.81 -6.04 10.85
C GLY A 74 -3.05 -6.64 10.19
N GLY A 75 -2.91 -7.87 9.66
CA GLY A 75 -4.01 -8.68 9.14
C GLY A 75 -4.51 -8.31 7.74
N PHE A 76 -5.32 -9.21 7.16
CA PHE A 76 -6.02 -8.95 5.91
C PHE A 76 -7.24 -8.07 6.19
N LYS A 77 -7.36 -6.93 5.51
CA LYS A 77 -8.33 -5.91 5.88
C LYS A 77 -8.78 -5.06 4.70
N ARG A 78 -10.00 -4.58 4.75
CA ARG A 78 -10.49 -3.46 3.94
C ARG A 78 -10.26 -2.17 4.72
N ILE A 79 -9.70 -1.16 4.06
CA ILE A 79 -9.47 0.17 4.64
C ILE A 79 -10.26 1.20 3.83
N GLU A 80 -11.01 2.05 4.53
CA GLU A 80 -11.75 3.17 3.95
C GLU A 80 -11.11 4.49 4.38
N PHE A 81 -10.70 5.29 3.42
CA PHE A 81 -10.18 6.64 3.64
C PHE A 81 -11.25 7.66 3.26
N LYS A 82 -11.72 8.42 4.23
CA LYS A 82 -12.76 9.45 4.02
C LYS A 82 -12.16 10.84 4.05
N LYS A 83 -12.84 11.77 3.39
CA LYS A 83 -12.50 13.19 3.45
C LYS A 83 -12.44 13.64 4.91
N GLY A 84 -11.41 14.44 5.25
CA GLY A 84 -11.17 14.90 6.62
C GLY A 84 -10.31 13.95 7.47
N GLY A 85 -9.63 12.97 6.85
CA GLY A 85 -8.67 12.10 7.53
C GLY A 85 -9.32 10.97 8.33
N VAL A 86 -10.60 10.71 8.17
CA VAL A 86 -11.26 9.60 8.85
C VAL A 86 -10.88 8.29 8.17
N VAL A 87 -10.24 7.41 8.93
CA VAL A 87 -9.87 6.06 8.47
C VAL A 87 -10.71 5.04 9.22
N LYS A 88 -11.32 4.13 8.48
CA LYS A 88 -12.01 2.95 9.01
C LYS A 88 -11.39 1.70 8.41
N TYR A 89 -11.32 0.64 9.19
CA TYR A 89 -10.87 -0.64 8.69
C TYR A 89 -11.71 -1.78 9.29
N ASN A 90 -11.89 -2.82 8.48
CA ASN A 90 -12.55 -4.06 8.88
C ASN A 90 -11.64 -5.22 8.52
N PHE A 91 -11.41 -6.11 9.47
CA PHE A 91 -10.70 -7.36 9.20
C PHE A 91 -11.55 -8.27 8.34
N MET A 92 -10.90 -8.90 7.39
CA MET A 92 -11.49 -9.88 6.49
C MET A 92 -10.91 -11.26 6.81
N ASN A 93 -11.65 -12.31 6.47
CA ASN A 93 -11.14 -13.67 6.64
C ASN A 93 -9.97 -13.94 5.67
N THR A 94 -9.25 -15.03 5.90
CA THR A 94 -8.08 -15.42 5.11
C THR A 94 -8.32 -16.68 4.28
N GLU A 95 -9.59 -17.10 4.10
CA GLU A 95 -9.94 -18.33 3.38
C GLU A 95 -9.48 -18.34 1.92
N LEU A 96 -9.38 -17.14 1.31
CA LEU A 96 -8.80 -16.98 -0.03
C LEU A 96 -7.42 -17.66 -0.14
N PHE A 97 -6.57 -17.48 0.87
CA PHE A 97 -5.20 -18.01 0.89
C PHE A 97 -5.12 -19.54 1.11
N ASN A 98 -6.24 -20.19 1.38
CA ASN A 98 -6.33 -21.66 1.39
C ASN A 98 -6.56 -22.23 -0.02
N GLN A 99 -6.99 -21.40 -0.96
CA GLN A 99 -7.34 -21.81 -2.32
C GLN A 99 -6.35 -21.29 -3.37
N TYR A 100 -5.68 -20.16 -3.08
CA TYR A 100 -4.78 -19.48 -4.01
C TYR A 100 -3.46 -19.12 -3.33
N ASP A 101 -2.37 -19.38 -4.03
CA ASP A 101 -1.04 -18.96 -3.59
C ASP A 101 -0.78 -17.51 -3.99
N ALA A 102 -0.22 -16.74 -3.07
CA ALA A 102 0.24 -15.38 -3.33
C ALA A 102 1.76 -15.38 -3.54
N HIS A 103 2.21 -14.89 -4.69
CA HIS A 103 3.63 -14.77 -5.00
C HIS A 103 4.06 -13.31 -5.11
N LEU A 104 5.16 -12.97 -4.46
CA LEU A 104 5.82 -11.69 -4.61
C LEU A 104 7.04 -11.84 -5.50
N VAL A 105 7.01 -11.20 -6.67
CA VAL A 105 8.12 -11.27 -7.64
C VAL A 105 8.88 -9.95 -7.64
N PHE A 106 10.19 -10.00 -7.35
CA PHE A 106 11.03 -8.82 -7.46
C PHE A 106 11.36 -8.54 -8.93
N THR A 107 10.95 -7.38 -9.41
CA THR A 107 11.14 -6.98 -10.82
C THR A 107 12.55 -6.50 -11.15
N GLY A 108 13.45 -6.40 -10.17
CA GLY A 108 14.79 -5.82 -10.35
C GLY A 108 14.79 -4.29 -10.52
N ILE A 109 13.63 -3.64 -10.43
CA ILE A 109 13.47 -2.21 -10.70
C ILE A 109 13.14 -1.49 -9.40
N THR A 110 13.91 -0.47 -9.11
CA THR A 110 13.61 0.49 -8.05
C THR A 110 13.04 1.77 -8.66
N ARG A 111 12.05 2.37 -8.02
CA ARG A 111 11.40 3.59 -8.51
C ARG A 111 11.24 4.64 -7.42
N ASN A 112 11.21 5.88 -7.84
CA ASN A 112 10.82 6.98 -6.96
C ASN A 112 9.28 7.11 -6.99
N SER A 113 8.62 6.74 -5.88
CA SER A 113 7.16 6.80 -5.74
C SER A 113 6.59 8.22 -5.89
N LYS A 114 7.36 9.25 -5.53
CA LYS A 114 6.94 10.66 -5.58
C LYS A 114 6.48 11.08 -6.98
N ASN A 115 7.19 10.65 -8.03
CA ASN A 115 6.82 10.99 -9.40
C ASN A 115 5.50 10.34 -9.82
N VAL A 116 5.32 9.05 -9.47
CA VAL A 116 4.07 8.34 -9.78
C VAL A 116 2.90 8.95 -9.03
N LEU A 117 3.06 9.23 -7.74
CA LEU A 117 2.01 9.81 -6.90
C LEU A 117 1.62 11.23 -7.36
N LYS A 118 2.59 12.03 -7.81
CA LYS A 118 2.33 13.34 -8.41
C LYS A 118 1.44 13.22 -9.64
N ASP A 119 1.75 12.28 -10.54
CA ASP A 119 0.93 12.05 -11.75
C ASP A 119 -0.47 11.56 -11.40
N VAL A 120 -0.59 10.60 -10.47
CA VAL A 120 -1.89 10.10 -9.99
C VAL A 120 -2.72 11.22 -9.39
N THR A 121 -2.12 12.08 -8.56
CA THR A 121 -2.81 13.23 -7.97
C THR A 121 -3.31 14.21 -9.04
N ALA A 122 -2.51 14.46 -10.07
CA ALA A 122 -2.90 15.32 -11.19
C ALA A 122 -4.04 14.71 -12.03
N ASN A 123 -4.21 13.39 -12.01
CA ASN A 123 -5.23 12.66 -12.76
C ASN A 123 -6.27 11.98 -11.85
N ILE A 124 -6.55 12.53 -10.67
CA ILE A 124 -7.39 11.91 -9.64
C ILE A 124 -8.78 11.50 -10.15
N GLU A 125 -9.34 12.27 -11.10
CA GLU A 125 -10.63 11.94 -11.71
C GLU A 125 -10.62 10.58 -12.43
N LYS A 126 -9.49 10.16 -12.98
CA LYS A 126 -9.32 8.84 -13.61
C LYS A 126 -9.33 7.69 -12.61
N SER A 127 -9.23 8.00 -11.31
CA SER A 127 -9.29 6.99 -10.24
C SER A 127 -10.72 6.70 -9.79
N LYS A 128 -11.73 7.44 -10.24
CA LYS A 128 -13.13 7.23 -9.84
C LYS A 128 -13.64 5.81 -10.13
N PRO A 129 -13.38 5.20 -11.31
CA PRO A 129 -13.82 3.84 -11.58
C PRO A 129 -13.26 2.81 -10.61
N LEU A 130 -12.06 3.07 -10.02
CA LEU A 130 -11.46 2.19 -9.03
C LEU A 130 -12.34 2.03 -7.78
N LEU A 131 -13.09 3.05 -7.39
CA LEU A 131 -13.97 2.98 -6.22
C LEU A 131 -15.08 1.94 -6.43
N GLU A 132 -15.70 1.93 -7.59
CA GLU A 132 -16.73 0.94 -7.93
C GLU A 132 -16.15 -0.46 -8.00
N THR A 133 -14.97 -0.61 -8.60
CA THR A 133 -14.26 -1.90 -8.67
C THR A 133 -13.94 -2.42 -7.27
N VAL A 134 -13.51 -1.57 -6.33
CA VAL A 134 -13.23 -1.95 -4.94
C VAL A 134 -14.51 -2.40 -4.21
N GLU A 135 -15.65 -1.74 -4.40
CA GLU A 135 -16.92 -2.17 -3.79
C GLU A 135 -17.34 -3.54 -4.33
N ARG A 136 -17.32 -3.73 -5.64
CA ARG A 136 -17.62 -5.03 -6.27
C ARG A 136 -16.67 -6.12 -5.78
N ALA A 137 -15.38 -5.83 -5.66
CA ALA A 137 -14.40 -6.78 -5.15
C ALA A 137 -14.68 -7.16 -3.69
N HIS A 138 -15.08 -6.20 -2.86
CA HIS A 138 -15.49 -6.47 -1.50
C HIS A 138 -16.72 -7.37 -1.44
N ASP A 139 -17.74 -7.11 -2.25
CA ASP A 139 -18.94 -7.93 -2.31
C ASP A 139 -18.64 -9.37 -2.81
N ALA A 140 -17.82 -9.49 -3.86
CA ALA A 140 -17.37 -10.79 -4.35
C ALA A 140 -16.64 -11.58 -3.26
N PHE A 141 -15.77 -10.92 -2.50
CA PHE A 141 -15.03 -11.53 -1.40
C PHE A 141 -15.97 -12.01 -0.27
N LEU A 142 -16.93 -11.18 0.16
CA LEU A 142 -17.89 -11.55 1.20
C LEU A 142 -18.76 -12.74 0.79
N ASN A 143 -19.09 -12.84 -0.49
CA ASN A 143 -19.84 -13.94 -1.06
C ASN A 143 -18.94 -15.17 -1.38
N LYS A 144 -17.66 -15.15 -1.01
CA LYS A 144 -16.68 -16.20 -1.31
C LYS A 144 -16.52 -16.50 -2.80
N ASN A 145 -16.88 -15.57 -3.67
CA ASN A 145 -16.63 -15.64 -5.11
C ASN A 145 -15.21 -15.13 -5.40
N TYR A 146 -14.23 -15.96 -5.08
CA TYR A 146 -12.82 -15.57 -5.16
C TYR A 146 -12.32 -15.42 -6.59
N ASP A 147 -12.88 -16.15 -7.55
CA ASP A 147 -12.55 -15.98 -8.98
C ASP A 147 -12.94 -14.58 -9.45
N GLU A 148 -14.14 -14.11 -9.12
CA GLU A 148 -14.57 -12.75 -9.44
C GLU A 148 -13.71 -11.70 -8.71
N PHE A 149 -13.35 -11.95 -7.44
CA PHE A 149 -12.46 -11.08 -6.69
C PHE A 149 -11.11 -10.92 -7.40
N LEU A 150 -10.50 -12.02 -7.86
CA LEU A 150 -9.22 -12.00 -8.59
C LEU A 150 -9.35 -11.32 -9.96
N ASN A 151 -10.46 -11.52 -10.68
CA ASN A 151 -10.74 -10.82 -11.92
C ASN A 151 -10.84 -9.30 -11.70
N LEU A 152 -11.51 -8.87 -10.63
CA LEU A 152 -11.61 -7.46 -10.26
C LEU A 152 -10.27 -6.85 -9.81
N MET A 153 -9.35 -7.64 -9.26
CA MET A 153 -7.96 -7.19 -9.05
C MET A 153 -7.26 -6.86 -10.38
N ASN A 154 -7.45 -7.70 -11.42
CA ASN A 154 -6.93 -7.45 -12.76
C ASN A 154 -7.55 -6.19 -13.40
N ASP A 155 -8.87 -6.01 -13.25
CA ASP A 155 -9.57 -4.81 -13.69
C ASP A 155 -9.01 -3.55 -12.99
N SER A 156 -8.81 -3.63 -11.67
CA SER A 156 -8.20 -2.57 -10.87
C SER A 156 -6.80 -2.21 -11.38
N TRP A 157 -5.98 -3.21 -11.73
CA TRP A 157 -4.67 -2.97 -12.33
C TRP A 157 -4.78 -2.25 -13.67
N THR A 158 -5.69 -2.69 -14.54
CA THR A 158 -5.95 -2.06 -15.85
C THR A 158 -6.40 -0.61 -15.69
N GLN A 159 -7.30 -0.33 -14.76
CA GLN A 159 -7.73 1.04 -14.45
C GLN A 159 -6.57 1.87 -13.88
N LYS A 160 -5.76 1.29 -13.00
CA LYS A 160 -4.61 1.97 -12.39
C LYS A 160 -3.56 2.37 -13.43
N LYS A 161 -3.31 1.55 -14.45
CA LYS A 161 -2.43 1.90 -15.56
C LYS A 161 -2.83 3.22 -16.24
N ASN A 162 -4.13 3.52 -16.29
CA ASN A 162 -4.67 4.74 -16.91
C ASN A 162 -4.50 6.00 -16.04
N THR A 163 -4.15 5.87 -14.76
CA THR A 163 -3.98 7.01 -13.84
C THR A 163 -2.63 7.72 -13.99
N SER A 164 -1.62 7.03 -14.50
CA SER A 164 -0.28 7.60 -14.67
C SER A 164 0.46 6.97 -15.85
N THR A 165 1.01 7.80 -16.72
CA THR A 165 1.83 7.36 -17.85
C THR A 165 3.19 6.80 -17.39
N THR A 166 3.57 7.04 -16.14
CA THR A 166 4.86 6.57 -15.59
C THR A 166 4.82 5.14 -15.13
N ILE A 167 3.64 4.52 -14.93
CA ILE A 167 3.50 3.14 -14.46
C ILE A 167 4.15 2.15 -15.43
N LEU A 168 3.86 2.27 -16.73
CA LEU A 168 4.39 1.42 -17.80
C LEU A 168 5.56 2.03 -18.55
N LYS A 169 6.24 3.04 -18.00
CA LYS A 169 7.36 3.70 -18.69
C LYS A 169 8.56 2.77 -18.89
N ASN A 170 8.79 1.86 -17.96
CA ASN A 170 9.86 0.88 -18.08
C ASN A 170 9.48 -0.24 -19.05
N LYS A 171 10.36 -0.55 -20.02
CA LYS A 171 10.15 -1.58 -21.03
C LYS A 171 9.90 -2.95 -20.43
N TRP A 172 10.69 -3.34 -19.44
CA TRP A 172 10.56 -4.63 -18.75
C TRP A 172 9.20 -4.80 -18.06
N ILE A 173 8.72 -3.75 -17.39
CA ILE A 173 7.38 -3.80 -16.75
C ILE A 173 6.28 -3.95 -17.80
N ARG A 174 6.41 -3.30 -18.97
CA ARG A 174 5.43 -3.48 -20.06
C ARG A 174 5.43 -4.90 -20.61
N GLU A 175 6.60 -5.45 -20.88
CA GLU A 175 6.73 -6.83 -21.38
C GLU A 175 6.13 -7.83 -20.40
N MET A 176 6.37 -7.68 -19.09
CA MET A 176 5.74 -8.50 -18.07
C MET A 176 4.22 -8.32 -18.02
N ASP A 177 3.74 -7.08 -18.16
CA ASP A 177 2.31 -6.77 -18.16
C ASP A 177 1.62 -7.44 -19.36
N GLU A 178 2.20 -7.32 -20.56
CA GLU A 178 1.73 -7.98 -21.79
C GLU A 178 1.72 -9.51 -21.64
N GLU A 179 2.80 -10.10 -21.12
CA GLU A 179 2.90 -11.55 -20.94
C GLU A 179 1.86 -12.10 -19.95
N LEU A 180 1.62 -11.39 -18.84
CA LEU A 180 0.72 -11.84 -17.78
C LEU A 180 -0.76 -11.61 -18.09
N PHE A 181 -1.09 -10.57 -18.88
CA PHE A 181 -2.46 -10.13 -19.06
C PHE A 181 -3.00 -10.31 -20.49
N ASP A 182 -2.16 -10.21 -21.53
CA ASP A 182 -2.60 -10.36 -22.93
C ASP A 182 -2.63 -11.82 -23.39
N ASN A 183 -1.88 -12.73 -22.78
CA ASN A 183 -1.90 -14.15 -23.09
C ASN A 183 -3.10 -14.93 -22.50
N LYS A 184 -4.13 -14.24 -21.99
CA LYS A 184 -5.37 -14.83 -21.47
C LYS A 184 -6.54 -14.78 -22.47
N SER A 185 -6.27 -14.58 -23.76
CA SER A 185 -7.28 -14.64 -24.83
C SER A 185 -7.32 -16.03 -25.48
#